data_bac9e38e8e7474559df4df9e3bb5fa32
#
_entry.id   bac9e38e8e7474559df4df9e3bb5fa32
#
_cell.length_a   1.000
_cell.length_b   1.000
_cell.length_c   1.000
_cell.angle_alpha   90.00
_cell.angle_beta   90.00
_cell.angle_gamma   90.00
#
_symmetry.space_group_name_H-M   'P 1'
#
loop_
_entity.id
_entity.type
_entity.pdbx_description
1 polymer ?
#
loop_
_entity_poly.entity_id
_entity_poly.type
_entity_poly.pdbx_seq_one_letter_code
_entity_poly.pdbx_strand_id
1 'polypeptide(L)'
;MARAIKGLAILALLVGSGAFVACSSDGDNASNPTPTNDGGPGGNDDGGPSGNNDGGNGGPFTPPADPGPGGFWVTVSGEDLASVGYDWTSSSLADGDPPGFVDGWAVTFEHVIVTVDKIRVNADPDKDEGNPQDVGAVVASADGPFAVDATIGGNVVGKSGSPDEKTVPIAAFSKQSNGQAFDPATRYAFSYDLVAAAANAKIVNLDAAGLVLYEEAKQKGWSMIYAGTATYKGPAPAGGSVFEKIPTQVKFKLGLKNPSSYINCQNTDLTATGDEFPRGIQANASKSTTVQITIHTDHGFWDKLNVEGTPLHFDPIAANASTYGTPSSPGTVTIEDLVNVDVTGFKTKSGETLPARSLVSDYTAPAGQLKFDTNGTSFAQANSFAAYLAYSAASGGHMNSDGECEVKNNFTP
;
A
#
# COMPACT_ATOMS: atom_id res chain seq x y z
N MET A 1 4.71 30.32 -0.18
CA MET A 1 3.43 31.10 -0.14
C MET A 1 2.48 30.28 0.67
N ALA A 2 2.13 30.73 1.86
CA ALA A 2 1.31 30.00 2.82
C ALA A 2 -0.13 29.82 2.30
N ARG A 3 -0.62 28.59 2.22
CA ARG A 3 -2.06 28.31 2.05
C ARG A 3 -2.67 28.01 3.42
N ALA A 4 -3.63 28.85 3.79
CA ALA A 4 -4.37 28.75 5.02
C ALA A 4 -5.38 27.60 4.97
N ILE A 5 -5.27 26.68 5.92
CA ILE A 5 -6.26 25.62 6.17
C ILE A 5 -7.46 26.28 6.86
N LYS A 6 -8.62 26.25 6.23
CA LYS A 6 -9.91 26.64 6.83
C LYS A 6 -10.50 25.39 7.49
N GLY A 7 -10.48 25.37 8.82
CA GLY A 7 -11.19 24.37 9.60
C GLY A 7 -12.70 24.45 9.36
N LEU A 8 -13.33 23.33 9.07
CA LEU A 8 -14.78 23.18 8.95
C LEU A 8 -15.32 22.50 10.20
N ALA A 9 -16.21 23.20 10.90
CA ALA A 9 -16.90 22.70 12.07
C ALA A 9 -17.99 21.71 11.66
N ILE A 10 -17.93 20.49 12.16
CA ILE A 10 -18.98 19.49 11.98
C ILE A 10 -20.10 19.76 12.99
N LEU A 11 -21.27 20.07 12.49
CA LEU A 11 -22.52 20.22 13.26
C LEU A 11 -23.19 18.85 13.40
N ALA A 12 -23.18 18.31 14.60
CA ALA A 12 -23.88 17.06 14.93
C ALA A 12 -25.39 17.28 14.94
N LEU A 13 -26.15 16.53 14.15
CA LEU A 13 -27.59 16.43 14.25
C LEU A 13 -27.98 15.10 14.86
N LEU A 14 -28.54 15.17 16.06
CA LEU A 14 -29.18 14.07 16.79
C LEU A 14 -30.65 13.97 16.38
N VAL A 15 -31.10 12.84 15.88
CA VAL A 15 -32.50 12.34 15.91
C VAL A 15 -32.43 10.83 15.71
N GLY A 16 -32.88 9.96 16.55
CA GLY A 16 -34.13 9.74 17.20
C GLY A 16 -34.38 8.24 17.25
N SER A 17 -34.74 7.78 18.40
CA SER A 17 -35.03 6.41 18.85
C SER A 17 -36.01 5.62 18.00
N GLY A 18 -35.77 4.32 17.85
CA GLY A 18 -36.78 3.35 17.43
C GLY A 18 -36.46 1.96 18.02
N ALA A 19 -37.19 1.59 19.05
CA ALA A 19 -37.16 0.27 19.65
C ALA A 19 -37.99 -0.72 18.82
N PHE A 20 -37.50 -1.93 18.59
CA PHE A 20 -38.35 -3.11 18.32
C PHE A 20 -37.77 -4.38 18.99
N VAL A 21 -38.51 -4.82 19.91
CA VAL A 21 -39.05 -6.09 20.43
C VAL A 21 -38.33 -7.37 19.98
N ALA A 22 -37.96 -8.12 20.99
CA ALA A 22 -37.51 -9.51 20.99
C ALA A 22 -38.62 -10.49 20.57
N CYS A 23 -38.21 -11.57 19.93
CA CYS A 23 -38.93 -12.83 20.00
C CYS A 23 -37.92 -13.97 20.22
N SER A 24 -38.11 -14.63 21.35
CA SER A 24 -37.50 -15.89 21.73
C SER A 24 -38.14 -17.08 21.02
N SER A 25 -37.37 -18.09 20.69
CA SER A 25 -37.90 -19.48 20.66
C SER A 25 -36.80 -20.46 21.04
N ASP A 26 -37.12 -21.20 22.08
CA ASP A 26 -36.39 -22.33 22.68
C ASP A 26 -36.41 -23.54 21.74
N GLY A 27 -35.46 -24.43 21.88
CA GLY A 27 -35.47 -25.75 21.20
C GLY A 27 -34.23 -26.60 21.44
N ASP A 28 -34.17 -27.20 22.61
CA ASP A 28 -33.69 -28.53 23.01
C ASP A 28 -32.53 -29.28 22.32
N ASN A 29 -31.58 -29.61 23.17
CA ASN A 29 -30.95 -30.90 23.49
C ASN A 29 -30.51 -31.87 22.37
N ALA A 30 -29.22 -32.18 22.39
CA ALA A 30 -28.73 -33.56 22.41
C ALA A 30 -27.28 -33.64 22.92
N SER A 31 -27.09 -34.44 23.89
CA SER A 31 -25.95 -34.79 24.72
C SER A 31 -24.88 -35.66 23.99
N ASN A 32 -23.60 -35.31 24.20
CA ASN A 32 -22.44 -36.08 24.66
C ASN A 32 -22.13 -37.48 24.03
N PRO A 33 -20.88 -37.94 23.97
CA PRO A 33 -19.99 -38.11 25.12
C PRO A 33 -18.49 -37.77 24.91
N THR A 34 -17.89 -37.42 26.03
CA THR A 34 -16.45 -37.31 26.32
C THR A 34 -15.75 -38.67 26.24
N PRO A 35 -14.46 -38.72 25.85
CA PRO A 35 -13.55 -39.70 26.38
C PRO A 35 -12.52 -39.07 27.32
N THR A 36 -12.36 -39.79 28.39
CA THR A 36 -11.46 -39.55 29.52
C THR A 36 -9.99 -39.68 29.19
N ASN A 37 -9.30 -38.80 29.74
CA ASN A 37 -7.97 -38.66 30.28
C ASN A 37 -7.18 -39.91 30.60
N ASP A 38 -5.86 -39.85 30.35
CA ASP A 38 -4.87 -40.44 31.26
C ASP A 38 -3.60 -39.58 31.29
N GLY A 39 -3.16 -39.32 32.49
CA GLY A 39 -2.11 -38.37 32.83
C GLY A 39 -0.70 -38.98 32.78
N GLY A 40 0.25 -38.10 32.63
CA GLY A 40 1.67 -38.33 32.89
C GLY A 40 2.38 -37.01 33.24
N PRO A 41 3.29 -37.00 34.21
CA PRO A 41 3.73 -35.78 34.87
C PRO A 41 5.00 -35.18 34.31
N GLY A 42 5.06 -33.87 34.32
CA GLY A 42 6.26 -33.10 34.63
C GLY A 42 7.31 -32.89 33.53
N GLY A 43 7.33 -31.71 32.96
CA GLY A 43 8.49 -31.13 32.29
C GLY A 43 8.52 -29.63 32.57
N ASN A 44 9.56 -29.17 33.25
CA ASN A 44 9.83 -27.78 33.52
C ASN A 44 10.12 -27.07 32.19
N ASP A 45 9.26 -26.13 31.82
CA ASP A 45 9.55 -25.19 30.73
C ASP A 45 10.24 -23.95 31.33
N ASP A 46 11.57 -23.93 31.18
CA ASP A 46 12.36 -22.73 31.37
C ASP A 46 12.03 -21.76 30.23
N GLY A 47 11.39 -20.63 30.59
CA GLY A 47 11.05 -19.56 29.67
C GLY A 47 12.29 -18.91 29.03
N GLY A 48 12.65 -19.39 27.86
CA GLY A 48 13.58 -18.71 26.97
C GLY A 48 12.86 -17.61 26.18
N PRO A 49 13.55 -16.53 25.77
CA PRO A 49 12.93 -15.46 25.00
C PRO A 49 12.48 -15.98 23.64
N SER A 50 11.19 -15.84 23.33
CA SER A 50 10.61 -16.13 22.00
C SER A 50 11.17 -15.16 20.96
N GLY A 51 12.37 -15.41 20.49
CA GLY A 51 12.76 -15.00 19.15
C GLY A 51 12.11 -16.00 18.20
N ASN A 52 11.16 -15.57 17.38
CA ASN A 52 10.64 -16.37 16.28
C ASN A 52 11.75 -16.60 15.26
N ASN A 53 12.64 -17.55 15.55
CA ASN A 53 13.56 -18.14 14.59
C ASN A 53 12.88 -19.37 13.97
N ASP A 54 11.90 -19.17 13.09
CA ASP A 54 11.44 -20.21 12.19
C ASP A 54 12.36 -20.30 10.97
N GLY A 55 13.55 -20.80 11.21
CA GLY A 55 14.44 -21.27 10.16
C GLY A 55 13.86 -22.49 9.47
N GLY A 56 13.32 -22.32 8.29
CA GLY A 56 13.24 -23.31 7.23
C GLY A 56 12.49 -24.61 7.52
N ASN A 57 11.17 -24.58 7.46
CA ASN A 57 10.39 -25.68 6.92
C ASN A 57 9.03 -25.14 6.47
N GLY A 58 8.71 -25.20 5.17
CA GLY A 58 7.63 -24.49 4.50
C GLY A 58 6.19 -24.83 4.93
N GLY A 59 5.85 -24.52 6.16
CA GLY A 59 4.45 -24.44 6.59
C GLY A 59 3.84 -23.09 6.20
N PRO A 60 2.51 -22.99 6.13
CA PRO A 60 1.83 -21.72 5.89
C PRO A 60 2.20 -20.71 6.98
N PHE A 61 2.44 -19.46 6.58
CA PHE A 61 2.70 -18.38 7.53
C PHE A 61 1.51 -18.21 8.49
N THR A 62 1.80 -18.15 9.78
CA THR A 62 0.81 -17.86 10.81
C THR A 62 1.01 -16.42 11.26
N PRO A 63 0.03 -15.51 11.03
CA PRO A 63 0.13 -14.14 11.50
C PRO A 63 0.35 -14.10 13.02
N PRO A 64 1.27 -13.25 13.50
CA PRO A 64 1.53 -13.14 14.93
C PRO A 64 0.30 -12.62 15.70
N ALA A 65 0.10 -13.14 16.89
CA ALA A 65 -0.92 -12.65 17.79
C ALA A 65 -0.58 -11.23 18.29
N ASP A 66 -1.60 -10.53 18.80
CA ASP A 66 -1.43 -9.25 19.48
C ASP A 66 -0.40 -9.38 20.61
N PRO A 67 0.68 -8.58 20.62
CA PRO A 67 1.74 -8.66 21.64
C PRO A 67 1.29 -8.17 23.03
N GLY A 68 0.11 -7.55 23.14
CA GLY A 68 -0.44 -7.01 24.38
C GLY A 68 0.12 -5.64 24.77
N PRO A 69 -0.24 -5.15 25.96
CA PRO A 69 0.16 -3.83 26.45
C PRO A 69 1.66 -3.60 26.41
N GLY A 70 2.05 -2.43 25.90
CA GLY A 70 3.46 -2.04 25.76
C GLY A 70 4.15 -2.60 24.53
N GLY A 71 3.50 -3.47 23.72
CA GLY A 71 4.08 -4.05 22.53
C GLY A 71 3.70 -3.32 21.25
N PHE A 72 4.42 -3.63 20.15
CA PHE A 72 4.14 -3.16 18.80
C PHE A 72 3.65 -4.30 17.92
N TRP A 73 2.53 -4.09 17.24
CA TRP A 73 1.93 -5.03 16.31
C TRP A 73 2.05 -4.48 14.88
N VAL A 74 2.95 -5.03 14.09
CA VAL A 74 3.24 -4.54 12.74
C VAL A 74 2.32 -5.22 11.74
N THR A 75 1.63 -4.40 10.95
CA THR A 75 0.67 -4.82 9.94
C THR A 75 0.99 -4.21 8.57
N VAL A 76 0.36 -4.73 7.52
CA VAL A 76 0.45 -4.19 6.14
C VAL A 76 -0.96 -3.96 5.60
N SER A 77 -1.15 -2.86 4.87
CA SER A 77 -2.39 -2.53 4.15
C SER A 77 -2.09 -1.72 2.90
N GLY A 78 -2.96 -1.81 1.91
CA GLY A 78 -3.03 -0.86 0.79
C GLY A 78 -4.19 0.11 0.94
N GLU A 79 -4.72 0.21 2.16
CA GLU A 79 -5.92 0.97 2.51
C GLU A 79 -7.16 0.55 1.72
N ASP A 80 -8.22 1.33 1.80
CA ASP A 80 -9.47 1.03 1.11
C ASP A 80 -9.28 1.03 -0.42
N LEU A 81 -8.42 1.91 -0.94
CA LEU A 81 -8.23 2.04 -2.38
C LEU A 81 -7.59 0.82 -3.03
N ALA A 82 -6.74 0.09 -2.32
CA ALA A 82 -6.24 -1.18 -2.84
C ALA A 82 -7.34 -2.24 -2.93
N SER A 83 -8.32 -2.23 -2.02
CA SER A 83 -9.39 -3.25 -1.96
C SER A 83 -10.65 -2.85 -2.73
N VAL A 84 -11.00 -1.56 -2.74
CA VAL A 84 -12.21 -1.03 -3.41
C VAL A 84 -11.89 -0.50 -4.81
N GLY A 85 -10.66 0.04 -4.98
CA GLY A 85 -10.22 0.69 -6.21
C GLY A 85 -10.64 2.16 -6.29
N TYR A 86 -10.45 2.73 -7.47
CA TYR A 86 -10.76 4.11 -7.80
C TYR A 86 -12.00 4.14 -8.68
N ASP A 87 -13.11 4.62 -8.16
CA ASP A 87 -14.27 4.91 -9.01
C ASP A 87 -14.09 6.28 -9.68
N TRP A 88 -14.68 6.44 -10.88
CA TRP A 88 -14.58 7.68 -11.60
C TRP A 88 -15.91 8.43 -11.61
N THR A 89 -15.83 9.70 -11.29
CA THR A 89 -16.94 10.66 -11.45
C THR A 89 -16.44 11.93 -12.16
N SER A 90 -17.34 12.73 -12.71
CA SER A 90 -16.97 14.00 -13.37
C SER A 90 -16.40 15.07 -12.40
N SER A 91 -16.36 14.78 -11.12
CA SER A 91 -15.80 15.63 -10.05
C SER A 91 -14.78 14.89 -9.21
N SER A 92 -13.98 14.00 -9.82
CA SER A 92 -13.05 13.10 -9.10
C SER A 92 -11.92 13.78 -8.33
N LEU A 93 -11.70 15.09 -8.50
CA LEU A 93 -10.75 15.87 -7.69
C LEU A 93 -11.43 16.69 -6.60
N ALA A 94 -12.77 16.61 -6.46
CA ALA A 94 -13.49 17.42 -5.47
C ALA A 94 -13.28 16.87 -4.05
N ASP A 95 -12.83 17.76 -3.16
CA ASP A 95 -12.87 17.65 -1.70
C ASP A 95 -12.00 16.58 -1.03
N GLY A 96 -10.74 16.54 -1.37
CA GLY A 96 -9.76 15.80 -0.57
C GLY A 96 -9.71 14.32 -0.91
N ASP A 97 -8.59 13.80 -0.80
CA ASP A 97 -8.10 12.44 -0.95
C ASP A 97 -9.03 11.31 -1.38
N PRO A 98 -8.50 10.46 -2.25
CA PRO A 98 -7.38 10.71 -3.15
C PRO A 98 -7.85 11.24 -4.49
N PRO A 99 -6.98 11.94 -5.23
CA PRO A 99 -7.36 12.40 -6.56
C PRO A 99 -7.77 11.20 -7.42
N GLY A 100 -8.93 11.28 -8.06
CA GLY A 100 -9.36 10.27 -9.01
C GLY A 100 -8.63 10.41 -10.34
N PHE A 101 -8.82 9.43 -11.22
CA PHE A 101 -8.28 9.48 -12.58
C PHE A 101 -8.97 10.56 -13.41
N VAL A 102 -8.25 11.63 -13.75
CA VAL A 102 -8.82 12.80 -14.44
C VAL A 102 -9.23 12.51 -15.90
N ASP A 103 -8.75 11.41 -16.45
CA ASP A 103 -8.93 11.01 -17.84
C ASP A 103 -10.07 10.01 -18.07
N GLY A 104 -10.89 9.74 -17.03
CA GLY A 104 -12.15 9.03 -17.19
C GLY A 104 -12.12 7.55 -16.84
N TRP A 105 -11.11 7.08 -16.13
CA TRP A 105 -10.95 5.66 -15.80
C TRP A 105 -11.37 5.35 -14.36
N ALA A 106 -12.13 4.28 -14.20
CA ALA A 106 -12.26 3.55 -12.93
C ALA A 106 -11.24 2.41 -12.92
N VAL A 107 -10.48 2.29 -11.83
CA VAL A 107 -9.41 1.29 -11.70
C VAL A 107 -9.68 0.43 -10.48
N THR A 108 -9.68 -0.89 -10.66
CA THR A 108 -9.81 -1.87 -9.58
C THR A 108 -8.60 -2.78 -9.57
N PHE A 109 -8.07 -3.04 -8.37
CA PHE A 109 -6.98 -3.99 -8.19
C PHE A 109 -7.55 -5.37 -7.86
N GLU A 110 -7.05 -6.38 -8.55
CA GLU A 110 -7.23 -7.79 -8.20
C GLU A 110 -6.15 -8.20 -7.19
N HIS A 111 -4.94 -7.64 -7.34
CA HIS A 111 -3.79 -7.86 -6.47
C HIS A 111 -2.90 -6.63 -6.41
N VAL A 112 -2.45 -6.30 -5.21
CA VAL A 112 -1.34 -5.38 -4.91
C VAL A 112 -0.35 -6.14 -4.04
N ILE A 113 0.62 -6.81 -4.66
CA ILE A 113 1.54 -7.69 -3.95
C ILE A 113 2.85 -6.96 -3.69
N VAL A 114 3.30 -6.98 -2.45
CA VAL A 114 4.58 -6.42 -2.02
C VAL A 114 5.41 -7.46 -1.27
N THR A 115 6.74 -7.31 -1.34
CA THR A 115 7.66 -8.13 -0.56
C THR A 115 8.33 -7.27 0.50
N VAL A 116 7.90 -7.40 1.76
CA VAL A 116 8.39 -6.63 2.91
C VAL A 116 9.50 -7.40 3.62
N ASP A 117 10.56 -6.72 4.00
CA ASP A 117 11.67 -7.29 4.76
C ASP A 117 12.24 -6.30 5.77
N LYS A 118 13.17 -6.75 6.59
CA LYS A 118 13.98 -5.94 7.51
C LYS A 118 13.17 -4.92 8.31
N ILE A 119 12.10 -5.37 8.95
CA ILE A 119 11.35 -4.51 9.87
C ILE A 119 12.23 -4.20 11.07
N ARG A 120 12.43 -2.92 11.39
CA ARG A 120 13.31 -2.43 12.44
C ARG A 120 12.60 -1.43 13.34
N VAL A 121 12.81 -1.58 14.63
CA VAL A 121 12.52 -0.59 15.66
C VAL A 121 13.86 -0.14 16.20
N ASN A 122 14.18 1.14 16.06
CA ASN A 122 15.45 1.71 16.50
C ASN A 122 15.21 2.67 17.67
N ALA A 123 16.18 2.80 18.55
CA ALA A 123 16.19 3.89 19.51
C ALA A 123 16.33 5.24 18.79
N ASP A 124 15.87 6.31 19.45
CA ASP A 124 16.16 7.69 19.09
C ASP A 124 15.90 8.04 17.60
N PRO A 125 14.64 8.35 17.25
CA PRO A 125 14.28 8.80 15.91
C PRO A 125 14.84 10.17 15.55
N ASP A 126 15.23 10.97 16.55
CA ASP A 126 15.71 12.35 16.40
C ASP A 126 17.22 12.45 16.66
N LYS A 127 17.97 11.39 16.47
CA LYS A 127 19.41 11.32 16.74
C LYS A 127 20.20 12.38 15.96
N ASP A 128 19.80 12.68 14.73
CA ASP A 128 20.36 13.75 13.91
C ASP A 128 19.23 14.44 13.15
N GLU A 129 18.82 15.63 13.65
CA GLU A 129 17.78 16.43 13.01
C GLU A 129 18.15 16.87 11.58
N GLY A 130 19.44 16.94 11.23
CA GLY A 130 19.93 17.29 9.90
C GLY A 130 19.98 16.09 8.94
N ASN A 131 19.85 14.88 9.47
CA ASN A 131 19.85 13.64 8.70
C ASN A 131 18.88 12.62 9.30
N PRO A 132 17.60 12.69 8.95
CA PRO A 132 16.56 11.80 9.50
C PRO A 132 16.81 10.28 9.25
N GLN A 133 17.73 9.92 8.36
CA GLN A 133 18.13 8.53 8.16
C GLN A 133 19.10 8.02 9.25
N ASP A 134 19.75 8.90 10.01
CA ASP A 134 20.63 8.52 11.12
C ASP A 134 19.83 8.34 12.41
N VAL A 135 19.45 7.14 12.70
CA VAL A 135 18.67 6.76 13.89
C VAL A 135 19.55 5.99 14.90
N GLY A 136 19.03 5.81 16.12
CA GLY A 136 19.72 5.05 17.16
C GLY A 136 19.87 3.56 16.84
N ALA A 137 20.43 2.82 17.78
CA ALA A 137 20.66 1.37 17.62
C ALA A 137 19.33 0.60 17.46
N VAL A 138 19.37 -0.52 16.72
CA VAL A 138 18.24 -1.43 16.60
C VAL A 138 17.91 -2.02 17.97
N VAL A 139 16.68 -1.87 18.44
CA VAL A 139 16.19 -2.42 19.70
C VAL A 139 15.23 -3.58 19.51
N ALA A 140 14.59 -3.70 18.35
CA ALA A 140 13.84 -4.88 17.94
C ALA A 140 13.85 -5.02 16.41
N SER A 141 13.74 -6.24 15.92
CA SER A 141 13.70 -6.50 14.48
C SER A 141 12.93 -7.77 14.15
N ALA A 142 12.34 -7.80 12.96
CA ALA A 142 11.79 -8.99 12.34
C ALA A 142 12.28 -9.08 10.90
N ASP A 143 12.91 -10.19 10.56
CA ASP A 143 13.36 -10.44 9.19
C ASP A 143 12.33 -11.29 8.46
N GLY A 144 12.02 -10.84 7.21
CA GLY A 144 11.20 -11.54 6.25
C GLY A 144 12.04 -12.47 5.37
N PRO A 145 11.89 -12.41 4.04
CA PRO A 145 10.86 -11.59 3.39
C PRO A 145 9.43 -12.08 3.65
N PHE A 146 8.48 -11.16 3.66
CA PHE A 146 7.04 -11.43 3.75
C PHE A 146 6.39 -11.04 2.42
N ALA A 147 5.74 -11.99 1.75
CA ALA A 147 4.94 -11.71 0.56
C ALA A 147 3.49 -11.43 0.98
N VAL A 148 3.04 -10.21 0.76
CA VAL A 148 1.74 -9.71 1.22
C VAL A 148 0.95 -9.18 0.04
N ASP A 149 -0.32 -9.57 -0.04
CA ASP A 149 -1.29 -8.93 -0.93
C ASP A 149 -2.05 -7.86 -0.14
N ALA A 150 -1.82 -6.61 -0.47
CA ALA A 150 -2.39 -5.46 0.21
C ALA A 150 -3.87 -5.21 -0.16
N THR A 151 -4.42 -5.93 -1.15
CA THR A 151 -5.87 -5.93 -1.46
C THR A 151 -6.68 -6.83 -0.55
N ILE A 152 -6.03 -7.79 0.11
CA ILE A 152 -6.68 -8.80 0.95
C ILE A 152 -6.49 -8.42 2.41
N GLY A 153 -7.54 -7.91 3.02
CA GLY A 153 -7.55 -7.53 4.43
C GLY A 153 -7.38 -8.70 5.39
N GLY A 154 -6.89 -8.40 6.58
CA GLY A 154 -6.81 -9.31 7.73
C GLY A 154 -7.93 -9.07 8.73
N ASN A 155 -7.60 -9.16 10.02
CA ASN A 155 -8.55 -9.01 11.11
C ASN A 155 -8.25 -7.81 12.03
N VAL A 156 -7.24 -7.01 11.73
CA VAL A 156 -6.86 -5.82 12.50
C VAL A 156 -7.41 -4.59 11.79
N VAL A 157 -7.99 -3.68 12.56
CA VAL A 157 -8.47 -2.39 12.02
C VAL A 157 -7.27 -1.56 11.59
N GLY A 158 -7.37 -0.97 10.40
CA GLY A 158 -6.32 -0.14 9.83
C GLY A 158 -6.24 1.27 10.39
N LYS A 159 -5.42 2.09 9.76
CA LYS A 159 -5.05 3.45 10.19
C LYS A 159 -5.52 4.57 9.27
N SER A 160 -6.10 4.25 8.10
CA SER A 160 -6.62 5.26 7.16
C SER A 160 -7.80 6.08 7.69
N GLY A 161 -8.34 5.71 8.84
CA GLY A 161 -9.56 6.32 9.38
C GLY A 161 -10.85 5.65 8.88
N SER A 162 -10.79 4.78 7.89
CA SER A 162 -11.92 3.96 7.47
C SER A 162 -12.16 2.81 8.44
N PRO A 163 -13.38 2.62 8.99
CA PRO A 163 -13.70 1.50 9.86
C PRO A 163 -13.67 0.15 9.13
N ASP A 164 -13.76 0.18 7.82
CA ASP A 164 -13.80 -1.01 6.96
C ASP A 164 -12.42 -1.51 6.57
N GLU A 165 -11.40 -0.65 6.68
CA GLU A 165 -10.02 -1.06 6.44
C GLU A 165 -9.60 -2.16 7.41
N LYS A 166 -9.07 -3.24 6.86
CA LYS A 166 -8.52 -4.37 7.60
C LYS A 166 -7.10 -4.65 7.14
N THR A 167 -6.20 -4.76 8.12
CA THR A 167 -4.77 -4.96 7.88
C THR A 167 -4.33 -6.35 8.28
N VAL A 168 -3.20 -6.80 7.72
CA VAL A 168 -2.64 -8.14 7.95
C VAL A 168 -1.41 -8.05 8.84
N PRO A 169 -1.40 -8.70 10.04
CA PRO A 169 -0.21 -8.73 10.89
C PRO A 169 0.92 -9.56 10.26
N ILE A 170 2.14 -9.01 10.29
CA ILE A 170 3.34 -9.68 9.79
C ILE A 170 4.45 -9.81 10.83
N ALA A 171 4.47 -8.93 11.86
CA ALA A 171 5.40 -9.02 12.98
C ALA A 171 4.77 -8.52 14.28
N ALA A 172 5.31 -8.96 15.41
CA ALA A 172 4.91 -8.50 16.74
C ALA A 172 6.12 -8.43 17.67
N PHE A 173 6.21 -7.36 18.45
CA PHE A 173 7.29 -7.13 19.41
C PHE A 173 6.69 -6.88 20.80
N SER A 174 6.73 -7.84 21.70
CA SER A 174 6.30 -7.66 23.09
C SER A 174 7.37 -7.00 23.95
N LYS A 175 8.65 -7.09 23.56
CA LYS A 175 9.83 -6.56 24.24
C LYS A 175 10.92 -6.21 23.23
N GLN A 176 11.88 -5.43 23.68
CA GLN A 176 13.15 -5.22 23.01
C GLN A 176 13.97 -6.51 22.94
N SER A 177 14.91 -6.59 22.01
CA SER A 177 15.81 -7.75 21.82
C SER A 177 16.67 -8.08 23.04
N ASN A 178 16.92 -7.11 23.93
CA ASN A 178 17.61 -7.30 25.21
C ASN A 178 16.69 -7.78 26.33
N GLY A 179 15.40 -8.04 26.06
CA GLY A 179 14.39 -8.48 27.04
C GLY A 179 13.72 -7.36 27.83
N GLN A 180 14.13 -6.11 27.66
CA GLN A 180 13.49 -4.96 28.33
C GLN A 180 12.15 -4.61 27.68
N ALA A 181 11.23 -4.06 28.46
CA ALA A 181 10.00 -3.47 27.93
C ALA A 181 10.33 -2.22 27.08
N PHE A 182 9.46 -1.91 26.13
CA PHE A 182 9.50 -0.60 25.49
C PHE A 182 8.99 0.46 26.48
N ASP A 183 9.71 1.58 26.56
CA ASP A 183 9.32 2.70 27.45
C ASP A 183 8.20 3.52 26.78
N PRO A 184 7.01 3.63 27.40
CA PRO A 184 5.92 4.44 26.86
C PRO A 184 6.21 5.94 26.78
N ALA A 185 7.23 6.43 27.47
CA ALA A 185 7.65 7.83 27.41
C ALA A 185 8.63 8.13 26.25
N THR A 186 9.10 7.08 25.58
CA THR A 186 10.14 7.17 24.53
C THR A 186 9.53 6.91 23.15
N ARG A 187 9.94 7.68 22.15
CA ARG A 187 9.70 7.37 20.74
C ARG A 187 10.83 6.49 20.21
N TYR A 188 10.47 5.58 19.32
CA TYR A 188 11.37 4.68 18.63
C TYR A 188 11.23 4.86 17.13
N ALA A 189 12.33 4.97 16.40
CA ALA A 189 12.28 5.02 14.95
C ALA A 189 11.73 3.71 14.39
N PHE A 190 10.90 3.79 13.36
CA PHE A 190 10.39 2.64 12.63
C PHE A 190 10.87 2.66 11.18
N SER A 191 11.30 1.50 10.70
CA SER A 191 11.85 1.36 9.36
C SER A 191 11.54 -0.02 8.80
N TYR A 192 11.44 -0.14 7.48
CA TYR A 192 11.27 -1.40 6.76
C TYR A 192 11.85 -1.30 5.35
N ASP A 193 12.05 -2.44 4.69
CA ASP A 193 12.43 -2.50 3.29
C ASP A 193 11.32 -3.14 2.44
N LEU A 194 11.13 -2.66 1.22
CA LEU A 194 10.58 -3.46 0.13
C LEU A 194 11.74 -4.08 -0.64
N VAL A 195 11.69 -5.39 -0.87
CA VAL A 195 12.76 -6.13 -1.51
C VAL A 195 12.23 -6.93 -2.71
N ALA A 196 13.12 -7.35 -3.60
CA ALA A 196 12.72 -8.25 -4.69
C ALA A 196 12.10 -9.54 -4.15
N ALA A 197 11.09 -10.06 -4.85
CA ALA A 197 10.44 -11.33 -4.53
C ALA A 197 11.47 -12.46 -4.42
N ALA A 198 11.36 -13.28 -3.38
CA ALA A 198 12.35 -14.30 -3.04
C ALA A 198 11.71 -15.66 -2.76
N ALA A 199 12.45 -16.73 -3.02
CA ALA A 199 11.97 -18.10 -2.85
C ALA A 199 11.71 -18.49 -1.38
N ASN A 200 12.40 -17.84 -0.45
CA ASN A 200 12.26 -18.06 0.98
C ASN A 200 11.25 -17.12 1.65
N ALA A 201 10.45 -16.37 0.87
CA ALA A 201 9.45 -15.50 1.44
C ALA A 201 8.36 -16.28 2.18
N LYS A 202 7.96 -15.74 3.31
CA LYS A 202 6.78 -16.18 4.06
C LYS A 202 5.54 -15.67 3.33
N ILE A 203 4.72 -16.59 2.83
CA ILE A 203 3.48 -16.24 2.11
C ILE A 203 2.41 -15.91 3.15
N VAL A 204 1.99 -14.66 3.21
CA VAL A 204 1.12 -14.16 4.28
C VAL A 204 -0.37 -14.42 3.97
N ASN A 205 -0.87 -13.87 2.86
CA ASN A 205 -2.30 -13.90 2.52
C ASN A 205 -2.57 -14.02 1.01
N LEU A 206 -1.57 -14.46 0.22
CA LEU A 206 -1.75 -14.64 -1.21
C LEU A 206 -2.71 -15.81 -1.49
N ASP A 207 -3.70 -15.57 -2.35
CA ASP A 207 -4.52 -16.63 -2.91
C ASP A 207 -3.80 -17.37 -4.06
N ALA A 208 -4.49 -18.29 -4.74
CA ALA A 208 -3.90 -19.08 -5.82
C ALA A 208 -3.44 -18.22 -7.02
N ALA A 209 -4.15 -17.13 -7.33
CA ALA A 209 -3.78 -16.21 -8.42
C ALA A 209 -2.60 -15.32 -8.00
N GLY A 210 -2.62 -14.81 -6.78
CA GLY A 210 -1.52 -14.07 -6.18
C GLY A 210 -0.24 -14.89 -6.12
N LEU A 211 -0.32 -16.19 -5.81
CA LEU A 211 0.84 -17.09 -5.84
C LEU A 211 1.45 -17.22 -7.24
N VAL A 212 0.63 -17.30 -8.29
CA VAL A 212 1.13 -17.33 -9.68
C VAL A 212 1.85 -16.03 -10.03
N LEU A 213 1.30 -14.89 -9.64
CA LEU A 213 1.95 -13.59 -9.83
C LEU A 213 3.26 -13.48 -9.05
N TYR A 214 3.30 -14.01 -7.83
CA TYR A 214 4.51 -13.99 -7.00
C TYR A 214 5.61 -14.88 -7.58
N GLU A 215 5.26 -16.05 -8.14
CA GLU A 215 6.22 -16.90 -8.86
C GLU A 215 6.84 -16.17 -10.07
N GLU A 216 6.04 -15.42 -10.81
CA GLU A 216 6.55 -14.58 -11.90
C GLU A 216 7.46 -13.46 -11.36
N ALA A 217 7.05 -12.82 -10.25
CA ALA A 217 7.85 -11.78 -9.59
C ALA A 217 9.25 -12.28 -9.21
N LYS A 218 9.36 -13.49 -8.66
CA LYS A 218 10.67 -14.11 -8.34
C LYS A 218 11.55 -14.26 -9.57
N GLN A 219 10.97 -14.66 -10.71
CA GLN A 219 11.72 -14.84 -11.96
C GLN A 219 12.16 -13.50 -12.57
N LYS A 220 11.32 -12.48 -12.41
CA LYS A 220 11.52 -11.14 -12.98
C LYS A 220 12.30 -10.20 -12.06
N GLY A 221 12.41 -10.53 -10.76
CA GLY A 221 13.03 -9.68 -9.74
C GLY A 221 12.16 -8.46 -9.38
N TRP A 222 10.85 -8.60 -9.42
CA TRP A 222 9.92 -7.55 -9.00
C TRP A 222 9.83 -7.50 -7.46
N SER A 223 9.67 -6.31 -6.92
CA SER A 223 9.41 -6.07 -5.49
C SER A 223 7.95 -5.72 -5.21
N MET A 224 7.24 -5.24 -6.24
CA MET A 224 5.84 -4.86 -6.18
C MET A 224 5.12 -5.26 -7.46
N ILE A 225 3.84 -5.60 -7.35
CA ILE A 225 2.97 -5.94 -8.47
C ILE A 225 1.65 -5.22 -8.29
N TYR A 226 1.22 -4.48 -9.31
CA TYR A 226 -0.15 -4.02 -9.47
C TYR A 226 -0.81 -4.83 -10.57
N ALA A 227 -1.84 -5.58 -10.26
CA ALA A 227 -2.64 -6.33 -11.22
C ALA A 227 -4.12 -6.01 -11.03
N GLY A 228 -4.83 -5.77 -12.12
CA GLY A 228 -6.23 -5.39 -12.03
C GLY A 228 -6.87 -5.07 -13.38
N THR A 229 -7.99 -4.38 -13.29
CA THR A 229 -8.79 -3.98 -14.46
C THR A 229 -9.11 -2.49 -14.38
N ALA A 230 -8.87 -1.79 -15.48
CA ALA A 230 -9.33 -0.41 -15.67
C ALA A 230 -10.49 -0.38 -16.68
N THR A 231 -11.52 0.39 -16.36
CA THR A 231 -12.71 0.56 -17.21
C THR A 231 -12.95 2.04 -17.45
N TYR A 232 -13.01 2.41 -18.72
CA TYR A 232 -13.33 3.79 -19.09
C TYR A 232 -14.82 4.08 -18.82
N LYS A 233 -15.07 5.11 -18.03
CA LYS A 233 -16.41 5.57 -17.58
C LYS A 233 -16.77 6.97 -18.12
N GLY A 234 -15.80 7.64 -18.75
CA GLY A 234 -16.00 8.97 -19.31
C GLY A 234 -16.97 8.99 -20.50
N PRO A 235 -17.29 10.18 -21.03
CA PRO A 235 -18.09 10.33 -22.24
C PRO A 235 -17.47 9.62 -23.43
N ALA A 236 -18.29 9.13 -24.36
CA ALA A 236 -17.79 8.49 -25.58
C ALA A 236 -16.81 9.42 -26.30
N PRO A 237 -15.60 8.93 -26.67
CA PRO A 237 -14.63 9.75 -27.39
C PRO A 237 -15.19 10.26 -28.72
N ALA A 238 -14.79 11.47 -29.12
CA ALA A 238 -15.18 12.01 -30.41
C ALA A 238 -14.71 11.12 -31.56
N GLY A 239 -15.57 10.93 -32.56
CA GLY A 239 -15.25 10.12 -33.74
C GLY A 239 -14.03 10.67 -34.46
N GLY A 240 -13.12 9.78 -34.85
CA GLY A 240 -11.84 10.11 -35.49
C GLY A 240 -10.75 10.59 -34.52
N SER A 241 -11.02 10.73 -33.24
CA SER A 241 -10.00 11.05 -32.24
C SER A 241 -9.09 9.85 -31.95
N VAL A 242 -7.88 10.13 -31.45
CA VAL A 242 -6.96 9.06 -31.02
C VAL A 242 -7.59 8.20 -29.91
N PHE A 243 -8.41 8.79 -29.06
CA PHE A 243 -9.06 8.10 -27.93
C PHE A 243 -10.12 7.07 -28.36
N GLU A 244 -10.72 7.22 -29.56
CA GLU A 244 -11.65 6.23 -30.12
C GLU A 244 -10.97 4.87 -30.37
N LYS A 245 -9.65 4.87 -30.54
CA LYS A 245 -8.85 3.67 -30.81
C LYS A 245 -8.33 3.00 -29.55
N ILE A 246 -8.45 3.64 -28.39
CA ILE A 246 -7.98 3.11 -27.10
C ILE A 246 -9.04 2.14 -26.56
N PRO A 247 -8.65 0.95 -26.05
CA PRO A 247 -9.59 0.04 -25.43
C PRO A 247 -10.34 0.71 -24.26
N THR A 248 -11.63 0.48 -24.15
CA THR A 248 -12.44 1.00 -23.03
C THR A 248 -12.42 0.11 -21.79
N GLN A 249 -11.81 -1.07 -21.88
CA GLN A 249 -11.50 -1.94 -20.77
C GLN A 249 -10.11 -2.54 -20.97
N VAL A 250 -9.28 -2.50 -19.93
CA VAL A 250 -7.91 -2.97 -19.97
C VAL A 250 -7.62 -3.78 -18.71
N LYS A 251 -7.11 -4.99 -18.89
CA LYS A 251 -6.44 -5.74 -17.81
C LYS A 251 -4.97 -5.33 -17.76
N PHE A 252 -4.49 -4.99 -16.59
CA PHE A 252 -3.10 -4.59 -16.40
C PHE A 252 -2.37 -5.51 -15.42
N LYS A 253 -1.07 -5.69 -15.67
CA LYS A 253 -0.13 -6.37 -14.77
C LYS A 253 1.19 -5.60 -14.81
N LEU A 254 1.43 -4.79 -13.79
CA LEU A 254 2.59 -3.91 -13.68
C LEU A 254 3.50 -4.45 -12.58
N GLY A 255 4.50 -5.23 -12.96
CA GLY A 255 5.52 -5.73 -12.04
C GLY A 255 6.70 -4.76 -11.97
N LEU A 256 6.98 -4.23 -10.79
CA LEU A 256 7.92 -3.13 -10.59
C LEU A 256 9.19 -3.62 -9.89
N LYS A 257 10.35 -3.23 -10.45
CA LYS A 257 11.68 -3.46 -9.85
C LYS A 257 12.06 -2.22 -9.05
N ASN A 258 11.45 -2.05 -7.89
CA ASN A 258 11.61 -0.86 -7.06
C ASN A 258 11.97 -1.17 -5.60
N PRO A 259 12.98 -2.06 -5.33
CA PRO A 259 13.39 -2.31 -3.95
C PRO A 259 13.87 -1.01 -3.30
N SER A 260 13.28 -0.68 -2.13
CA SER A 260 13.50 0.58 -1.45
C SER A 260 13.51 0.39 0.06
N SER A 261 14.28 1.23 0.76
CA SER A 261 14.26 1.28 2.22
C SER A 261 13.45 2.49 2.65
N TYR A 262 12.56 2.28 3.60
CA TYR A 262 11.72 3.28 4.23
C TYR A 262 12.21 3.46 5.66
N ILE A 263 12.83 4.61 5.91
CA ILE A 263 13.63 4.82 7.11
C ILE A 263 12.97 5.88 7.96
N ASN A 264 12.88 5.63 9.27
CA ASN A 264 12.47 6.62 10.27
C ASN A 264 11.17 7.37 9.91
N CYS A 265 10.11 6.62 9.73
CA CYS A 265 8.83 7.15 9.26
C CYS A 265 8.19 8.11 10.26
N GLN A 266 7.51 9.15 9.75
CA GLN A 266 6.61 10.01 10.51
C GLN A 266 5.40 9.23 11.00
N ASN A 267 4.73 9.72 12.02
CA ASN A 267 3.61 9.02 12.65
C ASN A 267 2.41 9.95 12.83
N THR A 268 1.38 9.71 12.05
CA THR A 268 0.12 10.45 12.07
C THR A 268 -0.71 10.24 13.34
N ASP A 269 -0.41 9.20 14.14
CA ASP A 269 -1.01 9.03 15.49
C ASP A 269 -0.49 10.08 16.48
N LEU A 270 0.59 10.78 16.18
CA LEU A 270 1.16 11.82 17.05
C LEU A 270 0.67 13.21 16.62
N THR A 271 0.70 14.15 17.56
CA THR A 271 0.31 15.52 17.26
C THR A 271 1.36 16.19 16.38
N ALA A 272 0.95 16.69 15.22
CA ALA A 272 1.82 17.42 14.32
C ALA A 272 2.44 18.66 15.00
N THR A 273 3.69 18.95 14.68
CA THR A 273 4.39 20.16 15.11
C THR A 273 4.68 20.99 13.87
N GLY A 274 3.90 22.05 13.67
CA GLY A 274 3.91 22.78 12.41
C GLY A 274 3.23 21.98 11.30
N ASP A 275 3.90 21.82 10.17
CA ASP A 275 3.39 21.11 8.98
C ASP A 275 3.85 19.63 8.92
N GLU A 276 4.59 19.15 9.95
CA GLU A 276 5.16 17.81 9.96
C GLU A 276 4.69 17.01 11.18
N PHE A 277 4.51 15.71 10.99
CA PHE A 277 4.30 14.77 12.08
C PHE A 277 5.63 14.33 12.70
N PRO A 278 5.69 14.14 14.03
CA PRO A 278 6.87 13.58 14.68
C PRO A 278 7.22 12.19 14.13
N ARG A 279 8.51 11.91 13.98
CA ARG A 279 8.97 10.59 13.54
C ARG A 279 8.89 9.56 14.65
N GLY A 280 8.67 8.31 14.25
CA GLY A 280 8.75 7.14 15.11
C GLY A 280 7.45 6.76 15.79
N ILE A 281 7.51 5.67 16.52
CA ILE A 281 6.39 5.01 17.20
C ILE A 281 6.55 5.07 18.70
N GLN A 282 5.44 5.03 19.43
CA GLN A 282 5.44 5.08 20.91
C GLN A 282 4.61 3.93 21.47
N ALA A 283 5.16 3.22 22.45
CA ALA A 283 4.45 2.14 23.11
C ALA A 283 3.29 2.68 23.98
N ASN A 284 2.20 1.92 24.07
CA ASN A 284 1.07 2.24 24.90
C ASN A 284 1.03 1.30 26.12
N ALA A 285 1.09 1.84 27.33
CA ALA A 285 1.15 1.05 28.56
C ALA A 285 -0.11 0.20 28.81
N SER A 286 -1.24 0.50 28.18
CA SER A 286 -2.53 -0.17 28.44
C SER A 286 -2.99 -1.11 27.32
N LYS A 287 -2.39 -1.02 26.14
CA LYS A 287 -2.73 -1.84 24.95
C LYS A 287 -1.51 -1.99 24.04
N SER A 288 -1.58 -2.85 23.05
CA SER A 288 -0.63 -2.86 21.94
C SER A 288 -0.75 -1.59 21.09
N THR A 289 0.34 -1.18 20.49
CA THR A 289 0.36 -0.14 19.44
C THR A 289 0.44 -0.81 18.09
N THR A 290 -0.57 -0.63 17.25
CA THR A 290 -0.53 -1.05 15.85
C THR A 290 0.36 -0.09 15.08
N VAL A 291 1.30 -0.65 14.32
CA VAL A 291 2.18 0.07 13.39
C VAL A 291 1.89 -0.49 12.02
N GLN A 292 1.27 0.32 11.18
CA GLN A 292 0.87 -0.10 9.84
C GLN A 292 1.91 0.34 8.82
N ILE A 293 2.40 -0.61 8.03
CA ILE A 293 3.05 -0.33 6.76
C ILE A 293 1.93 -0.10 5.75
N THR A 294 1.87 1.11 5.22
CA THR A 294 0.86 1.51 4.23
C THR A 294 1.47 1.55 2.84
N ILE A 295 0.76 1.02 1.86
CA ILE A 295 1.16 1.03 0.45
C ILE A 295 0.13 1.83 -0.34
N HIS A 296 0.45 3.07 -0.63
CA HIS A 296 -0.39 3.95 -1.44
C HIS A 296 -0.33 3.54 -2.91
N THR A 297 -1.48 3.21 -3.50
CA THR A 297 -1.55 2.69 -4.86
C THR A 297 -1.62 3.78 -5.93
N ASP A 298 -1.99 5.01 -5.58
CA ASP A 298 -2.12 6.17 -6.47
C ASP A 298 -0.77 6.71 -6.95
N HIS A 299 0.28 6.63 -6.12
CA HIS A 299 1.62 7.13 -6.46
C HIS A 299 2.12 6.62 -7.82
N GLY A 300 1.80 5.37 -8.19
CA GLY A 300 2.17 4.81 -9.48
C GLY A 300 1.52 5.52 -10.69
N PHE A 301 0.47 6.30 -10.48
CA PHE A 301 -0.34 6.92 -11.54
C PHE A 301 -0.25 8.45 -11.58
N TRP A 302 0.51 9.08 -10.67
CA TRP A 302 0.74 10.52 -10.63
C TRP A 302 1.39 11.03 -11.92
N ASP A 303 1.02 12.23 -12.36
CA ASP A 303 1.64 12.89 -13.52
C ASP A 303 2.91 13.68 -13.18
N LYS A 304 3.27 13.77 -11.88
CA LYS A 304 4.48 14.41 -11.41
C LYS A 304 5.15 13.63 -10.29
N LEU A 305 6.44 13.34 -10.42
CA LEU A 305 7.22 12.62 -9.42
C LEU A 305 7.35 13.39 -8.10
N ASN A 306 7.16 12.69 -6.98
CA ASN A 306 7.37 13.19 -5.61
C ASN A 306 6.59 14.48 -5.32
N VAL A 307 5.39 14.58 -5.86
CA VAL A 307 4.47 15.69 -5.58
C VAL A 307 3.09 15.10 -5.34
N GLU A 308 2.70 15.08 -4.08
CA GLU A 308 1.40 14.57 -3.66
C GLU A 308 0.22 15.35 -4.26
N GLY A 309 -0.92 14.67 -4.39
CA GLY A 309 -2.15 15.28 -4.88
C GLY A 309 -2.11 15.70 -6.35
N THR A 310 -1.14 15.20 -7.13
CA THR A 310 -1.14 15.44 -8.58
C THR A 310 -2.16 14.53 -9.27
N PRO A 311 -2.68 14.94 -10.45
CA PRO A 311 -3.66 14.16 -11.17
C PRO A 311 -3.21 12.74 -11.50
N LEU A 312 -4.14 11.79 -11.40
CA LEU A 312 -3.93 10.42 -11.82
C LEU A 312 -4.32 10.23 -13.28
N HIS A 313 -3.51 9.47 -14.01
CA HIS A 313 -3.76 9.17 -15.43
C HIS A 313 -3.63 7.68 -15.73
N PHE A 314 -4.61 7.14 -16.45
CA PHE A 314 -4.57 5.79 -16.99
C PHE A 314 -4.51 5.74 -18.54
N ASP A 315 -4.84 6.83 -19.20
CA ASP A 315 -4.78 6.93 -20.67
C ASP A 315 -3.44 6.43 -21.26
N PRO A 316 -2.25 6.81 -20.75
CA PRO A 316 -0.99 6.39 -21.32
C PRO A 316 -0.74 4.88 -21.17
N ILE A 317 -1.29 4.25 -20.13
CA ILE A 317 -1.24 2.81 -19.94
C ILE A 317 -2.16 2.13 -20.96
N ALA A 318 -3.42 2.55 -21.04
CA ALA A 318 -4.40 2.00 -21.98
C ALA A 318 -4.01 2.17 -23.45
N ALA A 319 -3.42 3.33 -23.80
CA ALA A 319 -2.98 3.65 -25.15
C ALA A 319 -1.80 2.78 -25.63
N ASN A 320 -1.10 2.11 -24.71
CA ASN A 320 0.01 1.21 -24.99
C ASN A 320 -0.31 -0.26 -24.75
N ALA A 321 -1.58 -0.61 -24.58
CA ALA A 321 -2.01 -1.99 -24.46
C ALA A 321 -1.48 -2.85 -25.62
N SER A 322 -0.99 -4.06 -25.30
CA SER A 322 -0.47 -5.00 -26.31
C SER A 322 -1.55 -5.56 -27.20
N THR A 323 -2.78 -5.62 -26.69
CA THR A 323 -3.97 -6.00 -27.44
C THR A 323 -5.05 -4.93 -27.27
N TYR A 324 -5.71 -4.58 -28.36
CA TYR A 324 -6.93 -3.78 -28.34
C TYR A 324 -8.11 -4.73 -28.31
N GLY A 325 -8.66 -4.90 -27.10
CA GLY A 325 -9.77 -5.81 -26.88
C GLY A 325 -11.11 -5.26 -27.35
N THR A 326 -12.12 -6.05 -27.18
CA THR A 326 -13.54 -5.68 -27.28
C THR A 326 -14.16 -5.69 -25.89
N PRO A 327 -15.40 -5.21 -25.67
CA PRO A 327 -16.06 -5.31 -24.37
C PRO A 327 -16.12 -6.72 -23.78
N SER A 328 -16.11 -7.75 -24.66
CA SER A 328 -16.07 -9.16 -24.26
C SER A 328 -14.63 -9.72 -24.12
N SER A 329 -13.62 -8.97 -24.54
CA SER A 329 -12.20 -9.33 -24.46
C SER A 329 -11.39 -8.07 -24.22
N PRO A 330 -11.11 -7.72 -22.96
CA PRO A 330 -10.36 -6.51 -22.63
C PRO A 330 -9.00 -6.45 -23.28
N GLY A 331 -8.52 -5.23 -23.55
CA GLY A 331 -7.12 -4.98 -23.84
C GLY A 331 -6.23 -5.47 -22.68
N THR A 332 -4.98 -5.80 -22.97
CA THR A 332 -4.02 -6.21 -21.96
C THR A 332 -2.79 -5.31 -21.99
N VAL A 333 -2.26 -4.98 -20.83
CA VAL A 333 -1.00 -4.24 -20.70
C VAL A 333 -0.15 -4.87 -19.60
N THR A 334 1.12 -4.97 -19.86
CA THR A 334 2.13 -5.40 -18.89
C THR A 334 3.21 -4.34 -18.78
N ILE A 335 4.07 -4.44 -17.78
CA ILE A 335 5.17 -3.50 -17.63
C ILE A 335 6.11 -3.49 -18.85
N GLU A 336 6.24 -4.62 -19.53
CA GLU A 336 7.05 -4.76 -20.74
C GLU A 336 6.54 -3.93 -21.92
N ASP A 337 5.23 -3.66 -21.98
CA ASP A 337 4.64 -2.78 -23.00
C ASP A 337 5.04 -1.31 -22.80
N LEU A 338 5.50 -0.94 -21.59
CA LEU A 338 5.77 0.43 -21.16
C LEU A 338 7.28 0.77 -21.14
N VAL A 339 8.17 -0.19 -21.34
CA VAL A 339 9.64 0.02 -21.23
C VAL A 339 10.22 0.99 -22.26
N ASN A 340 9.54 1.16 -23.39
CA ASN A 340 9.96 2.07 -24.47
C ASN A 340 9.00 3.26 -24.67
N VAL A 341 8.10 3.49 -23.71
CA VAL A 341 7.16 4.62 -23.75
C VAL A 341 7.80 5.82 -23.09
N ASP A 342 7.88 6.94 -23.81
CA ASP A 342 8.51 8.17 -23.34
C ASP A 342 7.51 9.03 -22.55
N VAL A 343 7.80 9.29 -21.25
CA VAL A 343 6.95 10.10 -20.37
C VAL A 343 6.98 11.59 -20.70
N THR A 344 7.99 12.06 -21.43
CA THR A 344 8.10 13.48 -21.83
C THR A 344 7.25 13.81 -23.05
N GLY A 345 6.57 12.80 -23.62
CA GLY A 345 5.66 12.96 -24.74
C GLY A 345 4.98 11.66 -25.13
N PHE A 346 3.88 11.36 -24.44
CA PHE A 346 3.17 10.11 -24.66
C PHE A 346 2.64 9.92 -26.08
N LYS A 347 2.80 8.72 -26.58
CA LYS A 347 2.21 8.24 -27.83
C LYS A 347 1.42 6.97 -27.57
N THR A 348 0.49 6.68 -28.47
CA THR A 348 -0.17 5.39 -28.52
C THR A 348 0.80 4.32 -29.04
N LYS A 349 0.45 3.06 -28.89
CA LYS A 349 1.21 1.93 -29.45
C LYS A 349 1.37 2.02 -30.97
N SER A 350 0.44 2.67 -31.69
CA SER A 350 0.54 2.95 -33.13
C SER A 350 1.38 4.18 -33.47
N GLY A 351 1.97 4.87 -32.48
CA GLY A 351 2.84 6.03 -32.68
C GLY A 351 2.13 7.38 -32.82
N GLU A 352 0.79 7.42 -32.68
CA GLU A 352 0.02 8.67 -32.69
C GLU A 352 0.26 9.45 -31.40
N THR A 353 0.35 10.77 -31.49
CA THR A 353 0.46 11.65 -30.31
C THR A 353 -0.75 11.49 -29.42
N LEU A 354 -0.53 11.23 -28.11
CA LEU A 354 -1.58 11.18 -27.10
C LEU A 354 -1.77 12.59 -26.50
N PRO A 355 -2.91 13.28 -26.77
CA PRO A 355 -3.16 14.59 -26.19
C PRO A 355 -3.42 14.46 -24.66
N ALA A 356 -3.02 15.49 -23.92
CA ALA A 356 -3.51 15.66 -22.55
C ALA A 356 -5.01 15.95 -22.57
N ARG A 357 -5.76 15.34 -21.66
CA ARG A 357 -7.19 15.65 -21.45
C ARG A 357 -7.54 15.57 -19.96
N SER A 358 -8.59 16.29 -19.61
CA SER A 358 -9.29 16.11 -18.35
C SER A 358 -10.79 15.99 -18.63
N LEU A 359 -11.43 15.08 -17.91
CA LEU A 359 -12.88 14.84 -17.96
C LEU A 359 -13.54 15.16 -16.62
N VAL A 360 -12.78 15.78 -15.71
CA VAL A 360 -13.26 16.26 -14.40
C VAL A 360 -13.34 17.77 -14.39
N SER A 361 -14.27 18.32 -13.60
CA SER A 361 -14.53 19.76 -13.58
C SER A 361 -13.44 20.57 -12.90
N ASP A 362 -12.73 19.97 -11.97
CA ASP A 362 -11.83 20.67 -11.03
C ASP A 362 -10.38 20.72 -11.51
N TYR A 363 -10.11 20.08 -12.63
CA TYR A 363 -8.78 20.08 -13.24
C TYR A 363 -8.86 20.40 -14.74
N THR A 364 -8.05 21.34 -15.17
CA THR A 364 -7.87 21.66 -16.60
C THR A 364 -6.54 21.09 -17.08
N ALA A 365 -6.61 20.10 -17.96
CA ALA A 365 -5.40 19.51 -18.53
C ALA A 365 -4.59 20.56 -19.31
N PRO A 366 -3.24 20.48 -19.26
CA PRO A 366 -2.39 21.30 -20.10
C PRO A 366 -2.70 21.10 -21.58
N ALA A 367 -2.60 22.17 -22.38
CA ALA A 367 -2.80 22.05 -23.82
C ALA A 367 -1.67 21.23 -24.48
N GLY A 368 -2.05 20.40 -25.47
CA GLY A 368 -1.10 19.68 -26.30
C GLY A 368 -0.92 18.21 -25.90
N GLN A 369 0.27 17.69 -26.12
CA GLN A 369 0.62 16.29 -25.85
C GLN A 369 0.71 16.01 -24.35
N LEU A 370 0.17 14.88 -23.91
CA LEU A 370 0.34 14.43 -22.53
C LEU A 370 1.82 14.18 -22.20
N LYS A 371 2.25 14.67 -21.07
CA LYS A 371 3.60 14.53 -20.52
C LYS A 371 3.52 14.38 -19.02
N PHE A 372 4.41 13.59 -18.47
CA PHE A 372 4.60 13.56 -17.02
C PHE A 372 5.86 14.34 -16.64
N ASP A 373 5.79 14.99 -15.49
CA ASP A 373 6.91 15.76 -14.95
C ASP A 373 7.82 14.84 -14.12
N THR A 374 9.02 14.61 -14.62
CA THR A 374 10.02 13.80 -13.91
C THR A 374 10.68 14.53 -12.74
N ASN A 375 10.29 15.78 -12.46
CA ASN A 375 10.84 16.62 -11.39
C ASN A 375 12.38 16.64 -11.38
N GLY A 376 12.98 16.72 -12.57
CA GLY A 376 14.43 16.74 -12.76
C GLY A 376 15.10 15.36 -12.68
N THR A 377 14.36 14.28 -12.44
CA THR A 377 14.92 12.91 -12.43
C THR A 377 15.24 12.45 -13.85
N SER A 378 16.44 11.93 -14.04
CA SER A 378 16.88 11.29 -15.29
C SER A 378 16.84 9.78 -15.11
N PHE A 379 16.13 9.08 -16.00
CA PHE A 379 16.03 7.61 -15.97
C PHE A 379 17.09 6.98 -16.89
N ALA A 380 17.61 5.82 -16.48
CA ALA A 380 18.61 5.07 -17.25
C ALA A 380 18.11 4.63 -18.64
N GLN A 381 16.80 4.51 -18.82
CA GLN A 381 16.13 4.12 -20.07
C GLN A 381 15.40 5.30 -20.73
N ALA A 382 16.07 6.41 -20.91
CA ALA A 382 15.58 7.54 -21.70
C ALA A 382 14.11 7.95 -21.41
N ASN A 383 13.82 8.24 -20.14
CA ASN A 383 12.47 8.60 -19.64
C ASN A 383 11.39 7.52 -19.86
N SER A 384 11.77 6.27 -19.79
CA SER A 384 10.87 5.11 -19.88
C SER A 384 9.72 5.20 -18.88
N PHE A 385 8.49 4.97 -19.34
CA PHE A 385 7.32 4.97 -18.47
C PHE A 385 7.38 3.83 -17.43
N ALA A 386 7.92 2.67 -17.79
CA ALA A 386 8.14 1.59 -16.82
C ALA A 386 9.08 2.02 -15.68
N ALA A 387 10.13 2.78 -15.99
CA ALA A 387 11.05 3.33 -15.00
C ALA A 387 10.37 4.42 -14.15
N TYR A 388 9.57 5.27 -14.77
CA TYR A 388 8.75 6.27 -14.07
C TYR A 388 7.82 5.62 -13.05
N LEU A 389 7.04 4.61 -13.47
CA LEU A 389 6.13 3.87 -12.59
C LEU A 389 6.87 3.23 -11.40
N ALA A 390 8.02 2.61 -11.65
CA ALA A 390 8.83 2.02 -10.59
C ALA A 390 9.31 3.07 -9.58
N TYR A 391 9.73 4.24 -10.06
CA TYR A 391 10.22 5.33 -9.22
C TYR A 391 9.09 5.99 -8.44
N SER A 392 7.95 6.26 -9.09
CA SER A 392 6.78 6.86 -8.47
C SER A 392 6.16 5.93 -7.42
N ALA A 393 5.96 4.65 -7.74
CA ALA A 393 5.44 3.68 -6.78
C ALA A 393 6.39 3.44 -5.57
N ALA A 394 7.69 3.68 -5.72
CA ALA A 394 8.63 3.60 -4.60
C ALA A 394 8.39 4.69 -3.54
N SER A 395 7.79 5.81 -3.87
CA SER A 395 7.41 6.83 -2.88
C SER A 395 6.13 6.49 -2.10
N GLY A 396 5.34 5.49 -2.55
CA GLY A 396 4.07 5.13 -1.93
C GLY A 396 4.15 4.24 -0.69
N GLY A 397 5.33 4.05 -0.12
CA GLY A 397 5.49 3.33 1.15
C GLY A 397 5.49 4.27 2.34
N HIS A 398 4.48 4.17 3.20
CA HIS A 398 4.22 5.06 4.32
C HIS A 398 4.07 4.30 5.64
N MET A 399 3.81 5.00 6.73
CA MET A 399 3.46 4.44 8.02
C MET A 399 2.17 5.06 8.57
N ASN A 400 1.27 4.24 9.07
CA ASN A 400 0.02 4.68 9.70
C ASN A 400 -0.79 5.65 8.82
N SER A 401 -1.13 5.24 7.58
CA SER A 401 -1.69 6.07 6.51
C SER A 401 -0.63 7.00 5.91
N ASP A 402 -0.65 8.29 6.18
CA ASP A 402 0.12 9.33 5.50
C ASP A 402 1.48 9.65 6.13
N GLY A 403 1.94 8.83 7.08
CA GLY A 403 3.24 9.06 7.74
C GLY A 403 4.42 8.82 6.79
N GLU A 404 5.00 9.89 6.27
CA GLU A 404 6.10 9.85 5.32
C GLU A 404 7.36 9.23 5.92
N CYS A 405 8.04 8.41 5.14
CA CYS A 405 9.34 7.83 5.48
C CYS A 405 10.45 8.49 4.66
N GLU A 406 11.67 8.48 5.18
CA GLU A 406 12.85 8.76 4.37
C GLU A 406 13.05 7.60 3.38
N VAL A 407 12.82 7.86 2.09
CA VAL A 407 12.91 6.82 1.06
C VAL A 407 14.31 6.76 0.46
N LYS A 408 14.93 5.59 0.53
CA LYS A 408 16.18 5.30 -0.16
C LYS A 408 15.92 4.24 -1.23
N ASN A 409 15.98 4.65 -2.48
CA ASN A 409 15.86 3.73 -3.61
C ASN A 409 17.13 2.85 -3.72
N ASN A 410 16.94 1.52 -3.69
CA ASN A 410 17.99 0.52 -3.83
C ASN A 410 18.03 -0.07 -5.26
N PHE A 411 17.59 0.70 -6.23
CA PHE A 411 17.55 0.33 -7.65
C PHE A 411 17.93 1.52 -8.53
N THR A 412 18.26 1.22 -9.76
CA THR A 412 18.40 2.22 -10.82
C THR A 412 17.37 1.88 -11.88
N PRO A 413 16.39 2.77 -12.14
CA PRO A 413 15.34 2.53 -13.12
C PRO A 413 15.86 2.44 -14.53
#